data_9f247836f216a67487b1b1648a529b33
#
_entry.id   9f247836f216a67487b1b1648a529b33
#
_cell.length_a   1.000
_cell.length_b   1.000
_cell.length_c   1.000
_cell.angle_alpha   90.00
_cell.angle_beta   90.00
_cell.angle_gamma   90.00
#
_symmetry.space_group_name_H-M   'P 1'
#
loop_
_entity.id
_entity.type
_entity.pdbx_description
1 polymer ?
#
loop_
_entity_poly.entity_id
_entity_poly.type
_entity_poly.pdbx_seq_one_letter_code
_entity_poly.pdbx_strand_id
1 'polypeptide(L)'
;MQLTSMKSFIKILCCVSIALETSSECGTELECEGGDLVLHVKAKSEGITNGVACETTLNAVITQQLDTLSQTQVEKVTSQRYSLIRRTTILRTETGYELNQETTENGQTYSKLVTYTKKSLESFISESANLILQRLIVRKGLPIPFETSALDTDNVPCMMSYISLGERNLTIANTEVTVFGIERVLHSKQNIPISWQSYFLSDGHLVLRVQVGAQITVKAKTIPQLFSHEEYMEESVPSKPAFDWKNDMQLYSKYLSRKDELKADYLLYLRNNPVVKDMLSDFIQALLMQKPDNTIEFAMEFFKSYSVHGLPTKVFLDSRV
;
A
#
# COMPACT_ATOMS: atom_id res chain seq x y z
N MET A 1 1.94 3.38 20.55
CA MET A 1 3.33 3.76 20.17
C MET A 1 3.99 2.76 19.21
N GLN A 2 3.76 1.45 19.30
CA GLN A 2 4.36 0.45 18.39
C GLN A 2 3.79 0.45 16.97
N LEU A 3 2.48 0.66 16.77
CA LEU A 3 1.84 0.73 15.46
C LEU A 3 2.27 1.95 14.61
N THR A 4 2.61 3.07 15.25
CA THR A 4 3.09 4.28 14.54
C THR A 4 4.49 4.05 13.95
N SER A 5 5.32 3.24 14.58
CA SER A 5 6.63 2.82 14.04
C SER A 5 6.47 1.86 12.84
N MET A 6 5.45 0.98 12.86
CA MET A 6 5.15 0.05 11.77
C MET A 6 4.69 0.75 10.48
N LYS A 7 4.02 1.88 10.60
CA LYS A 7 3.51 2.68 9.45
C LYS A 7 4.61 3.21 8.53
N SER A 8 5.83 3.39 9.04
CA SER A 8 7.00 3.86 8.27
C SER A 8 7.65 2.80 7.37
N PHE A 9 7.36 1.52 7.57
CA PHE A 9 8.07 0.41 6.91
C PHE A 9 7.45 -0.04 5.58
N ILE A 10 6.21 0.35 5.27
CA ILE A 10 5.49 -0.13 4.07
C ILE A 10 6.03 0.46 2.77
N LYS A 11 6.75 1.59 2.82
CA LYS A 11 7.42 2.17 1.65
C LYS A 11 8.36 1.22 0.89
N ILE A 12 8.77 0.12 1.52
CA ILE A 12 9.73 -0.85 0.97
C ILE A 12 9.01 -2.04 0.31
N LEU A 13 7.70 -2.21 0.53
CA LEU A 13 6.90 -3.32 -0.03
C LEU A 13 6.46 -3.09 -1.47
N CYS A 14 6.74 -1.93 -2.04
CA CYS A 14 6.30 -1.52 -3.38
C CYS A 14 6.85 -2.37 -4.54
N CYS A 15 7.68 -3.39 -4.31
CA CYS A 15 8.35 -4.13 -5.37
C CYS A 15 8.05 -5.64 -5.40
N VAL A 16 6.97 -6.13 -4.77
CA VAL A 16 6.72 -7.57 -4.77
C VAL A 16 5.31 -7.89 -5.24
N SER A 17 5.19 -8.10 -6.55
CA SER A 17 4.07 -8.88 -7.12
C SER A 17 4.28 -10.33 -6.72
N ILE A 18 3.40 -10.90 -5.92
CA ILE A 18 3.43 -12.32 -5.58
C ILE A 18 2.14 -12.94 -6.09
N ALA A 19 2.22 -13.58 -7.25
CA ALA A 19 1.20 -14.51 -7.68
C ALA A 19 1.44 -15.86 -6.98
N LEU A 20 0.53 -16.28 -6.14
CA LEU A 20 0.48 -17.64 -5.60
C LEU A 20 -0.53 -18.43 -6.42
N GLU A 21 -0.04 -19.22 -7.38
CA GLU A 21 -0.83 -20.26 -8.01
C GLU A 21 -0.94 -21.46 -7.08
N THR A 22 -1.90 -21.40 -6.20
CA THR A 22 -2.42 -22.54 -5.46
C THR A 22 -3.93 -22.47 -5.53
N SER A 23 -4.66 -23.43 -5.00
CA SER A 23 -6.11 -23.27 -4.77
C SER A 23 -6.45 -22.06 -3.86
N SER A 24 -5.47 -21.27 -3.47
CA SER A 24 -5.58 -19.95 -2.90
C SER A 24 -4.70 -19.00 -3.70
N GLU A 25 -5.30 -18.19 -4.56
CA GLU A 25 -4.64 -17.07 -5.23
C GLU A 25 -4.62 -15.88 -4.29
N CYS A 26 -3.43 -15.34 -4.01
CA CYS A 26 -3.27 -14.10 -3.30
C CYS A 26 -2.34 -13.19 -4.11
N GLY A 27 -2.89 -12.14 -4.71
CA GLY A 27 -2.16 -11.13 -5.45
C GLY A 27 -2.22 -9.77 -4.74
N THR A 28 -1.17 -8.99 -4.83
CA THR A 28 -1.14 -7.57 -4.46
C THR A 28 -0.70 -6.76 -5.66
N GLU A 29 -1.51 -5.82 -6.09
CA GLU A 29 -1.20 -4.85 -7.15
C GLU A 29 -1.08 -3.47 -6.51
N LEU A 30 -0.19 -2.66 -7.03
CA LEU A 30 0.04 -1.28 -6.58
C LEU A 30 -0.55 -0.32 -7.61
N GLU A 31 -1.43 0.54 -7.16
CA GLU A 31 -1.97 1.63 -7.96
C GLU A 31 -1.84 2.96 -7.22
N CYS A 32 -1.80 4.06 -7.99
CA CYS A 32 -1.80 5.41 -7.43
C CYS A 32 -3.19 6.02 -7.66
N GLU A 33 -3.96 6.15 -6.59
CA GLU A 33 -5.20 6.93 -6.59
C GLU A 33 -4.96 8.27 -5.91
N GLY A 34 -5.17 9.37 -6.64
CA GLY A 34 -5.09 10.72 -6.07
C GLY A 34 -3.72 11.14 -5.50
N GLY A 35 -2.63 10.49 -5.92
CA GLY A 35 -1.27 10.79 -5.46
C GLY A 35 -0.81 9.94 -4.25
N ASP A 36 -1.69 9.18 -3.63
CA ASP A 36 -1.34 8.24 -2.56
C ASP A 36 -1.18 6.82 -3.11
N LEU A 37 -0.16 6.11 -2.64
CA LEU A 37 0.09 4.72 -3.02
C LEU A 37 -0.87 3.81 -2.26
N VAL A 38 -1.65 3.01 -3.00
CA VAL A 38 -2.58 2.02 -2.45
C VAL A 38 -2.18 0.60 -2.85
N LEU A 39 -2.57 -0.37 -2.04
CA LEU A 39 -2.32 -1.79 -2.24
C LEU A 39 -3.65 -2.49 -2.57
N HIS A 40 -3.73 -3.11 -3.74
CA HIS A 40 -4.82 -4.02 -4.08
C HIS A 40 -4.48 -5.42 -3.56
N VAL A 41 -5.35 -5.96 -2.72
CA VAL A 41 -5.20 -7.29 -2.12
C VAL A 41 -6.27 -8.20 -2.68
N LYS A 42 -5.86 -9.27 -3.36
CA LYS A 42 -6.73 -10.34 -3.84
C LYS A 42 -6.31 -11.64 -3.19
N ALA A 43 -7.26 -12.37 -2.60
CA ALA A 43 -7.02 -13.69 -2.05
C ALA A 43 -8.18 -14.61 -2.38
N LYS A 44 -7.87 -15.85 -2.76
CA LYS A 44 -8.86 -16.89 -3.03
C LYS A 44 -8.45 -18.18 -2.35
N SER A 45 -9.40 -18.86 -1.73
CA SER A 45 -9.22 -20.21 -1.22
C SER A 45 -10.41 -21.09 -1.60
N GLU A 46 -10.12 -22.33 -1.99
CA GLU A 46 -11.11 -23.33 -2.37
C GLU A 46 -10.80 -24.66 -1.65
N GLY A 47 -11.83 -25.37 -1.24
CA GLY A 47 -11.63 -26.65 -0.58
C GLY A 47 -12.92 -27.42 -0.36
N ILE A 48 -12.78 -28.64 0.14
CA ILE A 48 -13.89 -29.50 0.53
C ILE A 48 -13.68 -29.87 1.99
N THR A 49 -14.66 -29.53 2.83
CA THR A 49 -14.67 -29.88 4.25
C THR A 49 -15.88 -30.76 4.53
N ASN A 50 -15.67 -32.00 4.96
CA ASN A 50 -16.75 -32.97 5.25
C ASN A 50 -17.74 -33.17 4.09
N GLY A 51 -17.24 -33.18 2.84
CA GLY A 51 -18.06 -33.34 1.64
C GLY A 51 -18.81 -32.07 1.21
N VAL A 52 -18.55 -30.94 1.84
CA VAL A 52 -19.13 -29.63 1.54
C VAL A 52 -18.07 -28.78 0.84
N ALA A 53 -18.38 -28.27 -0.34
CA ALA A 53 -17.48 -27.35 -1.07
C ALA A 53 -17.53 -25.96 -0.41
N CYS A 54 -16.35 -25.43 -0.10
CA CYS A 54 -16.16 -24.12 0.48
C CYS A 54 -15.26 -23.28 -0.42
N GLU A 55 -15.66 -22.06 -0.71
CA GLU A 55 -14.88 -21.07 -1.47
C GLU A 55 -14.88 -19.75 -0.69
N THR A 56 -13.72 -19.14 -0.56
CA THR A 56 -13.61 -17.79 -0.02
C THR A 56 -12.82 -16.92 -0.97
N THR A 57 -13.38 -15.77 -1.33
CA THR A 57 -12.70 -14.75 -2.13
C THR A 57 -12.64 -13.44 -1.34
N LEU A 58 -11.49 -12.78 -1.38
CA LEU A 58 -11.24 -11.52 -0.72
C LEU A 58 -10.63 -10.54 -1.71
N ASN A 59 -11.26 -9.40 -1.90
CA ASN A 59 -10.74 -8.29 -2.69
C ASN A 59 -10.75 -7.04 -1.83
N ALA A 60 -9.65 -6.30 -1.81
CA ALA A 60 -9.55 -5.11 -0.98
C ALA A 60 -8.58 -4.09 -1.54
N VAL A 61 -8.80 -2.84 -1.15
CA VAL A 61 -7.89 -1.72 -1.36
C VAL A 61 -7.48 -1.21 0.02
N ILE A 62 -6.19 -1.18 0.29
CA ILE A 62 -5.64 -0.73 1.58
C ILE A 62 -4.57 0.33 1.36
N THR A 63 -4.39 1.21 2.33
CA THR A 63 -3.31 2.21 2.32
C THR A 63 -1.99 1.60 2.76
N GLN A 64 -0.89 2.33 2.55
CA GLN A 64 0.43 1.95 3.09
C GLN A 64 0.47 1.83 4.62
N GLN A 65 -0.48 2.45 5.32
CA GLN A 65 -0.61 2.36 6.77
C GLN A 65 -1.45 1.16 7.24
N LEU A 66 -1.84 0.27 6.33
CA LEU A 66 -2.74 -0.86 6.57
C LEU A 66 -4.19 -0.43 6.90
N ASP A 67 -4.55 0.82 6.65
CA ASP A 67 -5.93 1.26 6.75
C ASP A 67 -6.71 0.72 5.54
N THR A 68 -7.82 0.05 5.79
CA THR A 68 -8.67 -0.49 4.73
C THR A 68 -9.53 0.62 4.15
N LEU A 69 -9.42 0.88 2.84
CA LEU A 69 -10.30 1.78 2.10
C LEU A 69 -11.60 1.09 1.70
N SER A 70 -11.44 -0.09 1.10
CA SER A 70 -12.56 -0.97 0.76
C SER A 70 -12.13 -2.43 0.90
N GLN A 71 -13.05 -3.28 1.29
CA GLN A 71 -12.86 -4.73 1.32
C GLN A 71 -14.17 -5.42 0.98
N THR A 72 -14.13 -6.42 0.10
CA THR A 72 -15.24 -7.32 -0.16
C THR A 72 -14.77 -8.76 0.03
N GLN A 73 -15.39 -9.45 0.96
CA GLN A 73 -15.17 -10.87 1.22
C GLN A 73 -16.43 -11.63 0.84
N VAL A 74 -16.28 -12.69 0.07
CA VAL A 74 -17.37 -13.59 -0.32
C VAL A 74 -17.02 -14.99 0.12
N GLU A 75 -17.84 -15.56 0.96
CA GLU A 75 -17.75 -16.94 1.43
C GLU A 75 -18.91 -17.74 0.84
N LYS A 76 -18.60 -18.82 0.16
CA LYS A 76 -19.59 -19.74 -0.42
C LYS A 76 -19.42 -21.12 0.20
N VAL A 77 -20.51 -21.67 0.66
CA VAL A 77 -20.59 -23.05 1.17
C VAL A 77 -21.70 -23.75 0.42
N THR A 78 -21.32 -24.79 -0.34
CA THR A 78 -22.28 -25.48 -1.22
C THR A 78 -22.25 -26.97 -0.96
N SER A 79 -23.39 -27.55 -0.62
CA SER A 79 -23.63 -28.97 -0.56
C SER A 79 -24.82 -29.37 -1.44
N GLN A 80 -25.12 -30.67 -1.57
CA GLN A 80 -26.26 -31.13 -2.37
C GLN A 80 -27.61 -30.59 -1.89
N ARG A 81 -27.74 -30.23 -0.63
CA ARG A 81 -28.99 -29.80 -0.01
C ARG A 81 -29.00 -28.41 0.56
N TYR A 82 -27.85 -27.74 0.55
CA TYR A 82 -27.67 -26.46 1.24
C TYR A 82 -26.70 -25.57 0.48
N SER A 83 -27.08 -24.31 0.27
CA SER A 83 -26.22 -23.29 -0.33
C SER A 83 -26.27 -22.04 0.54
N LEU A 84 -25.09 -21.61 0.99
CA LEU A 84 -24.91 -20.39 1.74
C LEU A 84 -23.89 -19.52 1.01
N ILE A 85 -24.26 -18.29 0.75
CA ILE A 85 -23.35 -17.26 0.24
C ILE A 85 -23.40 -16.08 1.22
N ARG A 86 -22.27 -15.77 1.83
CA ARG A 86 -22.11 -14.60 2.68
C ARG A 86 -21.17 -13.62 1.99
N ARG A 87 -21.65 -12.42 1.73
CA ARG A 87 -20.86 -11.30 1.23
C ARG A 87 -20.73 -10.25 2.32
N THR A 88 -19.53 -9.92 2.71
CA THR A 88 -19.21 -8.86 3.67
C THR A 88 -18.42 -7.77 2.97
N THR A 89 -18.97 -6.56 2.94
CA THR A 89 -18.32 -5.39 2.34
C THR A 89 -18.00 -4.40 3.44
N ILE A 90 -16.78 -3.92 3.50
CA ILE A 90 -16.30 -2.88 4.42
C ILE A 90 -15.88 -1.69 3.57
N LEU A 91 -16.42 -0.51 3.86
CA LEU A 91 -16.06 0.74 3.21
C LEU A 91 -15.62 1.75 4.26
N ARG A 92 -14.52 2.45 3.98
CA ARG A 92 -14.08 3.57 4.81
C ARG A 92 -14.91 4.79 4.48
N THR A 93 -15.44 5.45 5.52
CA THR A 93 -16.14 6.73 5.43
C THR A 93 -15.36 7.81 6.17
N GLU A 94 -15.75 9.06 6.05
CA GLU A 94 -15.14 10.17 6.78
C GLU A 94 -15.20 9.98 8.30
N THR A 95 -16.30 9.42 8.80
CA THR A 95 -16.56 9.22 10.22
C THR A 95 -16.09 7.90 10.79
N GLY A 96 -15.79 6.90 9.92
CA GLY A 96 -15.38 5.57 10.37
C GLY A 96 -15.46 4.51 9.29
N TYR A 97 -16.17 3.43 9.55
CA TYR A 97 -16.35 2.30 8.62
C TYR A 97 -17.84 1.94 8.52
N GLU A 98 -18.25 1.68 7.29
CA GLU A 98 -19.55 1.10 6.97
C GLU A 98 -19.37 -0.36 6.58
N LEU A 99 -20.11 -1.23 7.20
CA LEU A 99 -20.08 -2.67 6.99
C LEU A 99 -21.44 -3.15 6.53
N ASN A 100 -21.51 -3.71 5.33
CA ASN A 100 -22.70 -4.35 4.79
C ASN A 100 -22.46 -5.85 4.67
N GLN A 101 -23.29 -6.64 5.32
CA GLN A 101 -23.29 -8.10 5.26
C GLN A 101 -24.55 -8.60 4.59
N GLU A 102 -24.41 -9.24 3.45
CA GLU A 102 -25.47 -9.93 2.72
C GLU A 102 -25.30 -11.43 2.89
N THR A 103 -26.33 -12.10 3.35
CA THR A 103 -26.34 -13.55 3.50
C THR A 103 -27.47 -14.12 2.66
N THR A 104 -27.13 -14.94 1.70
CA THR A 104 -28.10 -15.68 0.86
C THR A 104 -28.08 -17.14 1.27
N GLU A 105 -29.18 -17.62 1.83
CA GLU A 105 -29.36 -18.99 2.27
C GLU A 105 -30.50 -19.63 1.46
N ASN A 106 -30.16 -20.67 0.69
CA ASN A 106 -31.14 -21.40 -0.16
C ASN A 106 -32.01 -20.46 -1.04
N GLY A 107 -31.43 -19.35 -1.53
CA GLY A 107 -32.11 -18.39 -2.41
C GLY A 107 -32.83 -17.24 -1.68
N GLN A 108 -32.87 -17.24 -0.35
CA GLN A 108 -33.36 -16.11 0.42
C GLN A 108 -32.19 -15.23 0.86
N THR A 109 -32.29 -13.92 0.63
CA THR A 109 -31.21 -12.96 0.94
C THR A 109 -31.63 -12.07 2.10
N TYR A 110 -30.75 -11.96 3.08
CA TYR A 110 -30.85 -11.07 4.22
C TYR A 110 -29.66 -10.11 4.18
N SER A 111 -29.91 -8.83 4.47
CA SER A 111 -28.85 -7.83 4.56
C SER A 111 -28.82 -7.18 5.93
N LYS A 112 -27.62 -6.90 6.42
CA LYS A 112 -27.37 -6.20 7.69
C LYS A 112 -26.32 -5.12 7.43
N LEU A 113 -26.71 -3.86 7.68
CA LEU A 113 -25.82 -2.71 7.60
C LEU A 113 -25.45 -2.25 9.01
N VAL A 114 -24.17 -2.05 9.26
CA VAL A 114 -23.64 -1.56 10.55
C VAL A 114 -22.61 -0.49 10.28
N THR A 115 -22.64 0.60 11.04
CA THR A 115 -21.66 1.67 10.96
C THR A 115 -20.85 1.73 12.25
N TYR A 116 -19.53 1.90 12.10
CA TYR A 116 -18.60 2.03 13.21
C TYR A 116 -17.85 3.36 13.14
N THR A 117 -17.75 4.05 14.26
CA THR A 117 -16.95 5.27 14.35
C THR A 117 -15.46 4.94 14.45
N LYS A 118 -14.58 5.88 14.06
CA LYS A 118 -13.12 5.71 14.21
C LYS A 118 -12.69 5.40 15.65
N LYS A 119 -13.45 5.89 16.66
CA LYS A 119 -13.16 5.61 18.06
C LYS A 119 -13.50 4.18 18.47
N SER A 120 -14.57 3.60 17.90
CA SER A 120 -14.99 2.23 18.22
C SER A 120 -14.09 1.16 17.56
N LEU A 121 -13.37 1.54 16.50
CA LEU A 121 -12.44 0.70 15.75
C LEU A 121 -11.03 1.35 15.70
N GLU A 122 -10.54 1.78 16.86
CA GLU A 122 -9.18 2.30 16.96
C GLU A 122 -8.17 1.19 16.66
N SER A 123 -7.18 1.49 15.80
CA SER A 123 -6.18 0.50 15.34
C SER A 123 -6.79 -0.73 14.65
N PHE A 124 -7.88 -0.54 13.92
CA PHE A 124 -8.56 -1.61 13.20
C PHE A 124 -7.69 -2.20 12.10
N ILE A 125 -7.61 -3.53 12.10
CA ILE A 125 -6.96 -4.33 11.06
C ILE A 125 -8.00 -5.26 10.46
N SER A 126 -8.35 -5.01 9.18
CA SER A 126 -9.26 -5.89 8.43
C SER A 126 -8.59 -7.22 8.06
N GLU A 127 -9.34 -8.15 7.50
CA GLU A 127 -8.80 -9.46 7.08
C GLU A 127 -7.77 -9.32 5.96
N SER A 128 -7.96 -8.38 5.03
CA SER A 128 -6.98 -8.07 3.98
C SER A 128 -5.69 -7.45 4.55
N ALA A 129 -5.83 -6.47 5.44
CA ALA A 129 -4.71 -5.84 6.09
C ALA A 129 -3.94 -6.83 6.99
N ASN A 130 -4.65 -7.76 7.64
CA ASN A 130 -4.06 -8.85 8.41
C ASN A 130 -3.17 -9.77 7.57
N LEU A 131 -3.56 -10.12 6.33
CA LEU A 131 -2.72 -10.92 5.44
C LEU A 131 -1.38 -10.25 5.16
N ILE A 132 -1.41 -8.95 4.90
CA ILE A 132 -0.18 -8.19 4.65
C ILE A 132 0.64 -8.01 5.93
N LEU A 133 -0.02 -7.75 7.07
CA LEU A 133 0.64 -7.58 8.36
C LEU A 133 1.42 -8.82 8.78
N GLN A 134 0.84 -10.02 8.65
CA GLN A 134 1.54 -11.27 8.97
C GLN A 134 2.78 -11.49 8.09
N ARG A 135 2.70 -11.18 6.79
CA ARG A 135 3.86 -11.22 5.88
C ARG A 135 4.95 -10.23 6.28
N LEU A 136 4.56 -9.03 6.72
CA LEU A 136 5.49 -8.02 7.22
C LEU A 136 6.20 -8.47 8.49
N ILE A 137 5.46 -9.11 9.41
CA ILE A 137 6.02 -9.66 10.65
C ILE A 137 7.15 -10.63 10.30
N VAL A 138 6.91 -11.56 9.39
CA VAL A 138 7.91 -12.57 9.01
C VAL A 138 9.10 -11.94 8.29
N ARG A 139 8.84 -11.13 7.23
CA ARG A 139 9.91 -10.57 6.39
C ARG A 139 10.79 -9.55 7.09
N LYS A 140 10.24 -8.82 8.05
CA LYS A 140 10.92 -7.72 8.74
C LYS A 140 11.28 -8.04 10.19
N GLY A 141 10.90 -9.21 10.68
CA GLY A 141 11.14 -9.57 12.08
C GLY A 141 10.48 -8.59 13.05
N LEU A 142 9.24 -8.17 12.73
CA LEU A 142 8.55 -7.21 13.59
C LEU A 142 8.28 -7.81 14.97
N PRO A 143 8.37 -7.00 16.04
CA PRO A 143 8.23 -7.50 17.38
C PRO A 143 6.80 -8.03 17.64
N ILE A 144 6.71 -9.23 18.16
CA ILE A 144 5.51 -9.87 18.70
C ILE A 144 5.79 -10.26 20.15
N PRO A 145 4.80 -10.25 21.08
CA PRO A 145 3.36 -10.11 20.85
C PRO A 145 2.88 -8.65 20.76
N PHE A 146 1.76 -8.44 20.10
CA PHE A 146 1.01 -7.18 20.12
C PHE A 146 -0.49 -7.43 19.89
N GLU A 147 -1.31 -6.41 20.19
CA GLU A 147 -2.75 -6.47 20.09
C GLU A 147 -3.27 -5.36 19.19
N THR A 148 -4.38 -5.64 18.49
CA THR A 148 -5.08 -4.70 17.60
C THR A 148 -6.59 -4.91 17.71
N SER A 149 -7.37 -4.04 17.08
CA SER A 149 -8.82 -4.22 16.93
C SER A 149 -9.12 -4.97 15.64
N ALA A 150 -10.09 -5.87 15.69
CA ALA A 150 -10.64 -6.60 14.56
C ALA A 150 -12.16 -6.71 14.67
N LEU A 151 -12.77 -7.32 13.67
CA LEU A 151 -14.17 -7.75 13.73
C LEU A 151 -14.21 -9.27 13.89
N ASP A 152 -15.09 -9.76 14.73
CA ASP A 152 -15.34 -11.20 14.86
C ASP A 152 -16.23 -11.73 13.72
N THR A 153 -16.63 -13.00 13.79
CA THR A 153 -17.49 -13.67 12.78
C THR A 153 -18.87 -13.04 12.63
N ASP A 154 -19.35 -12.37 13.66
CA ASP A 154 -20.65 -11.67 13.67
C ASP A 154 -20.50 -10.18 13.37
N ASN A 155 -19.29 -9.80 12.97
CA ASN A 155 -18.88 -8.42 12.68
C ASN A 155 -18.94 -7.48 13.90
N VAL A 156 -18.76 -8.02 15.10
CA VAL A 156 -18.68 -7.23 16.33
C VAL A 156 -17.21 -6.88 16.61
N PRO A 157 -16.90 -5.64 17.02
CA PRO A 157 -15.55 -5.24 17.38
C PRO A 157 -14.97 -6.08 18.53
N CYS A 158 -13.82 -6.65 18.30
CA CYS A 158 -13.10 -7.49 19.26
C CYS A 158 -11.61 -7.16 19.28
N MET A 159 -10.92 -7.61 20.31
CA MET A 159 -9.47 -7.58 20.36
C MET A 159 -8.88 -8.74 19.57
N MET A 160 -7.77 -8.51 18.94
CA MET A 160 -7.01 -9.50 18.19
C MET A 160 -5.56 -9.46 18.65
N SER A 161 -5.00 -10.61 19.03
CA SER A 161 -3.61 -10.73 19.44
C SER A 161 -2.80 -11.58 18.46
N TYR A 162 -1.52 -11.26 18.34
CA TYR A 162 -0.54 -12.01 17.56
C TYR A 162 0.55 -12.55 18.48
N ILE A 163 0.88 -13.83 18.32
CA ILE A 163 1.85 -14.54 19.12
C ILE A 163 2.81 -15.28 18.17
N SER A 164 4.11 -15.23 18.46
CA SER A 164 5.11 -16.01 17.72
C SER A 164 5.08 -17.46 18.15
N LEU A 165 5.05 -18.37 17.17
CA LEU A 165 5.25 -19.81 17.38
C LEU A 165 6.68 -20.25 17.07
N GLY A 166 7.54 -19.28 16.67
CA GLY A 166 8.92 -19.54 16.30
C GLY A 166 9.08 -20.24 14.94
N GLU A 167 10.30 -20.70 14.70
CA GLU A 167 10.65 -21.44 13.50
C GLU A 167 10.37 -22.93 13.66
N ARG A 168 9.93 -23.58 12.59
CA ARG A 168 9.67 -25.02 12.52
C ARG A 168 9.99 -25.55 11.13
N ASN A 169 10.37 -26.81 11.04
CA ASN A 169 10.48 -27.52 9.78
C ASN A 169 9.16 -28.22 9.47
N LEU A 170 8.65 -27.99 8.27
CA LEU A 170 7.43 -28.64 7.75
C LEU A 170 7.72 -29.31 6.41
N THR A 171 7.10 -30.45 6.19
CA THR A 171 7.16 -31.12 4.88
C THR A 171 5.98 -30.66 4.02
N ILE A 172 6.29 -30.00 2.91
CA ILE A 172 5.33 -29.50 1.95
C ILE A 172 5.70 -30.05 0.57
N ALA A 173 4.75 -30.67 -0.13
CA ALA A 173 4.98 -31.29 -1.44
C ALA A 173 6.28 -32.16 -1.49
N ASN A 174 6.52 -32.95 -0.45
CA ASN A 174 7.69 -33.83 -0.27
C ASN A 174 9.04 -33.12 -0.08
N THR A 175 9.04 -31.80 0.14
CA THR A 175 10.24 -31.01 0.46
C THR A 175 10.16 -30.51 1.90
N GLU A 176 11.23 -30.66 2.65
CA GLU A 176 11.36 -30.07 3.98
C GLU A 176 11.75 -28.61 3.85
N VAL A 177 10.95 -27.73 4.48
CA VAL A 177 11.17 -26.27 4.47
C VAL A 177 11.06 -25.72 5.86
N THR A 178 11.92 -24.76 6.18
CA THR A 178 11.84 -24.00 7.42
C THR A 178 10.80 -22.91 7.29
N VAL A 179 9.88 -22.85 8.23
CA VAL A 179 8.77 -21.89 8.24
C VAL A 179 8.72 -21.15 9.58
N PHE A 180 8.23 -19.92 9.53
CA PHE A 180 7.96 -19.11 10.70
C PHE A 180 6.47 -19.14 11.03
N GLY A 181 6.13 -19.52 12.26
CA GLY A 181 4.76 -19.64 12.74
C GLY A 181 4.28 -18.39 13.46
N ILE A 182 3.06 -17.97 13.13
CA ILE A 182 2.33 -16.89 13.79
C ILE A 182 0.97 -17.42 14.21
N GLU A 183 0.62 -17.28 15.47
CA GLU A 183 -0.74 -17.49 15.96
C GLU A 183 -1.46 -16.15 16.06
N ARG A 184 -2.66 -16.11 15.48
CA ARG A 184 -3.59 -14.98 15.57
C ARG A 184 -4.81 -15.42 16.34
N VAL A 185 -5.13 -14.75 17.43
CA VAL A 185 -6.29 -15.04 18.28
C VAL A 185 -7.26 -13.88 18.22
N LEU A 186 -8.51 -14.17 17.87
CA LEU A 186 -9.64 -13.23 17.93
C LEU A 186 -10.36 -13.47 19.26
N HIS A 187 -10.36 -12.45 20.12
CA HIS A 187 -11.01 -12.49 21.43
C HIS A 187 -12.42 -11.90 21.31
N SER A 188 -13.37 -12.71 20.79
CA SER A 188 -14.77 -12.30 20.73
C SER A 188 -15.33 -12.14 22.13
N LYS A 189 -16.18 -11.13 22.34
CA LYS A 189 -16.87 -10.91 23.61
C LYS A 189 -18.07 -11.85 23.81
N GLN A 190 -18.63 -12.35 22.72
CA GLN A 190 -19.86 -13.13 22.71
C GLN A 190 -19.61 -14.62 22.39
N ASN A 191 -18.51 -14.91 21.69
CA ASN A 191 -18.19 -16.25 21.18
C ASN A 191 -16.87 -16.77 21.77
N ILE A 192 -16.63 -18.06 21.60
CA ILE A 192 -15.37 -18.70 21.95
C ILE A 192 -14.25 -18.03 21.12
N PRO A 193 -13.08 -17.74 21.72
CA PRO A 193 -11.95 -17.20 20.98
C PRO A 193 -11.57 -18.09 19.81
N ILE A 194 -11.34 -17.50 18.64
CA ILE A 194 -10.95 -18.21 17.43
C ILE A 194 -9.46 -17.98 17.21
N SER A 195 -8.69 -19.07 17.20
CA SER A 195 -7.26 -19.04 16.93
C SER A 195 -6.94 -19.64 15.57
N TRP A 196 -6.04 -18.95 14.85
CA TRP A 196 -5.46 -19.39 13.59
C TRP A 196 -3.95 -19.41 13.69
N GLN A 197 -3.34 -20.53 13.37
CA GLN A 197 -1.90 -20.68 13.22
C GLN A 197 -1.54 -20.62 11.75
N SER A 198 -0.72 -19.67 11.37
CA SER A 198 -0.26 -19.42 10.01
C SER A 198 1.25 -19.61 9.93
N TYR A 199 1.72 -20.38 8.97
CA TYR A 199 3.13 -20.69 8.76
C TYR A 199 3.59 -20.16 7.43
N PHE A 200 4.66 -19.39 7.45
CA PHE A 200 5.21 -18.65 6.33
C PHE A 200 6.63 -19.07 6.03
N LEU A 201 7.02 -19.04 4.76
CA LEU A 201 8.42 -19.06 4.35
C LEU A 201 9.12 -17.74 4.73
N SER A 202 10.43 -17.72 4.70
CA SER A 202 11.25 -16.54 5.04
C SER A 202 10.94 -15.31 4.19
N ASP A 203 10.47 -15.50 2.97
CA ASP A 203 10.04 -14.46 2.04
C ASP A 203 8.60 -13.95 2.29
N GLY A 204 7.89 -14.55 3.25
CA GLY A 204 6.53 -14.17 3.63
C GLY A 204 5.42 -14.89 2.85
N HIS A 205 5.74 -15.93 2.05
CA HIS A 205 4.71 -16.77 1.46
C HIS A 205 4.03 -17.65 2.51
N LEU A 206 2.70 -17.60 2.54
CA LEU A 206 1.89 -18.47 3.39
C LEU A 206 1.87 -19.89 2.82
N VAL A 207 2.32 -20.87 3.56
CA VAL A 207 2.36 -22.28 3.11
C VAL A 207 1.39 -23.18 3.87
N LEU A 208 1.02 -22.80 5.10
CA LEU A 208 0.07 -23.58 5.90
C LEU A 208 -0.69 -22.64 6.82
N ARG A 209 -2.01 -22.81 6.91
CA ARG A 209 -2.86 -22.13 7.88
C ARG A 209 -3.82 -23.13 8.50
N VAL A 210 -3.88 -23.19 9.81
CA VAL A 210 -4.68 -24.14 10.57
C VAL A 210 -5.55 -23.39 11.56
N GLN A 211 -6.85 -23.69 11.59
CA GLN A 211 -7.73 -23.20 12.65
C GLN A 211 -7.63 -24.14 13.86
N VAL A 212 -7.26 -23.58 14.99
CA VAL A 212 -7.14 -24.35 16.24
C VAL A 212 -8.55 -24.75 16.72
N GLY A 213 -8.71 -26.02 17.04
CA GLY A 213 -10.00 -26.57 17.50
C GLY A 213 -11.00 -26.88 16.38
N ALA A 214 -10.65 -26.68 15.11
CA ALA A 214 -11.46 -27.05 13.95
C ALA A 214 -10.65 -27.89 12.95
N GLN A 215 -11.32 -28.71 12.15
CA GLN A 215 -10.67 -29.49 11.09
C GLN A 215 -10.48 -28.69 9.81
N ILE A 216 -10.12 -27.41 9.95
CA ILE A 216 -9.92 -26.51 8.81
C ILE A 216 -8.42 -26.26 8.65
N THR A 217 -7.89 -26.73 7.51
CA THR A 217 -6.50 -26.54 7.15
C THR A 217 -6.41 -26.07 5.72
N VAL A 218 -5.71 -24.96 5.50
CA VAL A 218 -5.35 -24.45 4.18
C VAL A 218 -3.87 -24.73 3.98
N LYS A 219 -3.51 -25.44 2.92
CA LYS A 219 -2.14 -25.84 2.63
C LYS A 219 -1.77 -25.48 1.20
N ALA A 220 -0.59 -24.93 0.99
CA ALA A 220 -0.05 -24.69 -0.34
C ALA A 220 0.13 -26.03 -1.08
N LYS A 221 -0.28 -26.10 -2.35
CA LYS A 221 -0.10 -27.29 -3.19
C LYS A 221 1.34 -27.47 -3.65
N THR A 222 1.98 -26.36 -3.97
CA THR A 222 3.37 -26.29 -4.43
C THR A 222 4.11 -25.28 -3.58
N ILE A 223 5.41 -25.47 -3.42
CA ILE A 223 6.27 -24.49 -2.76
C ILE A 223 6.56 -23.40 -3.80
N PRO A 224 6.23 -22.13 -3.53
CA PRO A 224 6.66 -21.03 -4.39
C PRO A 224 8.20 -21.03 -4.48
N GLN A 225 8.73 -20.73 -5.66
CA GLN A 225 10.18 -20.54 -5.78
C GLN A 225 10.59 -19.35 -4.89
N LEU A 226 11.54 -19.61 -4.01
CA LEU A 226 12.14 -18.56 -3.20
C LEU A 226 13.07 -17.77 -4.13
N PHE A 227 12.67 -16.57 -4.48
CA PHE A 227 13.58 -15.64 -5.15
C PHE A 227 14.54 -15.08 -4.09
N SER A 228 15.85 -15.26 -4.29
CA SER A 228 16.84 -14.59 -3.46
C SER A 228 16.74 -13.08 -3.68
N HIS A 229 17.00 -12.29 -2.64
CA HIS A 229 16.94 -10.82 -2.74
C HIS A 229 17.92 -10.27 -3.81
N GLU A 230 18.91 -11.04 -4.17
CA GLU A 230 19.91 -10.73 -5.20
C GLU A 230 19.35 -10.94 -6.62
N GLU A 231 18.51 -11.96 -6.85
CA GLU A 231 17.86 -12.18 -8.15
C GLU A 231 16.82 -11.11 -8.48
N TYR A 232 16.19 -10.47 -7.46
CA TYR A 232 15.29 -9.33 -7.68
C TYR A 232 16.00 -8.06 -8.14
N MET A 233 17.30 -7.94 -7.88
CA MET A 233 18.09 -6.79 -8.35
C MET A 233 18.62 -7.00 -9.77
N GLU A 234 18.68 -8.25 -10.26
CA GLU A 234 19.20 -8.59 -11.60
C GLU A 234 18.11 -8.88 -12.65
N GLU A 235 16.87 -9.20 -12.28
CA GLU A 235 15.80 -9.01 -13.23
C GLU A 235 15.72 -7.51 -13.52
N SER A 236 16.51 -7.12 -14.52
CA SER A 236 16.37 -5.84 -15.18
C SER A 236 14.87 -5.66 -15.38
N VAL A 237 14.27 -4.73 -14.62
CA VAL A 237 13.00 -4.11 -15.01
C VAL A 237 13.08 -4.04 -16.52
N PRO A 238 12.22 -4.76 -17.31
CA PRO A 238 12.31 -4.69 -18.74
C PRO A 238 12.38 -3.21 -19.03
N SER A 239 13.55 -2.75 -19.47
CA SER A 239 13.77 -1.33 -19.69
C SER A 239 12.70 -1.00 -20.71
N LYS A 240 11.59 -0.43 -20.26
CA LYS A 240 10.64 0.13 -21.19
C LYS A 240 11.50 0.98 -22.06
N PRO A 241 11.65 0.65 -23.37
CA PRO A 241 12.51 1.41 -24.24
C PRO A 241 12.16 2.85 -23.97
N ALA A 242 13.17 3.66 -23.65
CA ALA A 242 12.96 5.02 -23.17
C ALA A 242 11.93 5.63 -24.11
N PHE A 243 10.77 6.00 -23.58
CA PHE A 243 9.62 6.41 -24.38
C PHE A 243 10.07 7.58 -25.25
N ASP A 244 10.29 7.31 -26.54
CA ASP A 244 10.77 8.30 -27.49
C ASP A 244 9.61 9.18 -27.96
N TRP A 245 9.20 10.07 -27.04
CA TRP A 245 8.12 11.03 -27.27
C TRP A 245 8.39 11.97 -28.46
N LYS A 246 9.67 12.05 -28.95
CA LYS A 246 10.02 12.88 -30.10
C LYS A 246 9.60 12.23 -31.42
N ASN A 247 9.52 10.90 -31.45
CA ASN A 247 9.03 10.16 -32.60
C ASN A 247 7.50 10.02 -32.63
N ASP A 248 6.83 10.29 -31.52
CA ASP A 248 5.36 10.42 -31.50
C ASP A 248 4.97 11.83 -31.96
N MET A 249 4.54 11.95 -33.23
CA MET A 249 4.19 13.23 -33.83
C MET A 249 3.08 13.97 -33.07
N GLN A 250 2.14 13.25 -32.41
CA GLN A 250 1.06 13.88 -31.66
C GLN A 250 1.55 14.47 -30.34
N LEU A 251 2.38 13.73 -29.62
CA LEU A 251 2.97 14.21 -28.37
C LEU A 251 3.99 15.31 -28.61
N TYR A 252 4.80 15.18 -29.67
CA TYR A 252 5.73 16.24 -30.07
C TYR A 252 5.01 17.54 -30.42
N SER A 253 3.92 17.46 -31.21
CA SER A 253 3.09 18.62 -31.52
C SER A 253 2.48 19.27 -30.29
N LYS A 254 1.93 18.47 -29.35
CA LYS A 254 1.41 18.97 -28.06
C LYS A 254 2.50 19.65 -27.24
N TYR A 255 3.70 19.07 -27.21
CA TYR A 255 4.84 19.68 -26.52
C TYR A 255 5.21 21.04 -27.14
N LEU A 256 5.30 21.13 -28.48
CA LEU A 256 5.61 22.40 -29.16
C LEU A 256 4.53 23.45 -28.88
N SER A 257 3.24 23.10 -28.98
CA SER A 257 2.15 24.02 -28.69
C SER A 257 2.22 24.53 -27.24
N ARG A 258 2.46 23.63 -26.28
CA ARG A 258 2.57 24.03 -24.87
C ARG A 258 3.81 24.89 -24.60
N LYS A 259 4.93 24.58 -25.28
CA LYS A 259 6.14 25.38 -25.20
C LYS A 259 5.93 26.80 -25.72
N ASP A 260 5.18 26.94 -26.83
CA ASP A 260 4.92 28.27 -27.43
C ASP A 260 3.92 29.07 -26.60
N GLU A 261 2.89 28.42 -26.00
CA GLU A 261 2.00 29.05 -25.02
C GLU A 261 2.79 29.61 -23.82
N LEU A 262 3.66 28.76 -23.20
CA LEU A 262 4.47 29.18 -22.06
C LEU A 262 5.42 30.32 -22.42
N LYS A 263 6.02 30.29 -23.62
CA LYS A 263 6.86 31.40 -24.11
C LYS A 263 6.06 32.70 -24.25
N ALA A 264 4.85 32.63 -24.82
CA ALA A 264 3.99 33.78 -24.97
C ALA A 264 3.61 34.37 -23.60
N ASP A 265 3.24 33.51 -22.63
CA ASP A 265 2.91 33.93 -21.27
C ASP A 265 4.11 34.58 -20.56
N TYR A 266 5.31 34.00 -20.69
CA TYR A 266 6.53 34.59 -20.12
C TYR A 266 6.90 35.92 -20.75
N LEU A 267 6.77 36.04 -22.09
CA LEU A 267 7.04 37.29 -22.75
C LEU A 267 6.04 38.37 -22.31
N LEU A 268 4.75 38.02 -22.17
CA LEU A 268 3.72 38.91 -21.69
C LEU A 268 4.01 39.37 -20.25
N TYR A 269 4.41 38.42 -19.38
CA TYR A 269 4.81 38.69 -17.98
C TYR A 269 5.99 39.67 -17.94
N LEU A 270 7.06 39.38 -18.69
CA LEU A 270 8.25 40.23 -18.73
C LEU A 270 7.95 41.63 -19.30
N ARG A 271 7.06 41.70 -20.28
CA ARG A 271 6.61 42.98 -20.83
C ARG A 271 5.84 43.82 -19.83
N ASN A 272 5.01 43.16 -19.02
CA ASN A 272 4.20 43.84 -18.00
C ASN A 272 5.02 44.16 -16.73
N ASN A 273 6.19 43.49 -16.53
CA ASN A 273 7.06 43.64 -15.36
C ASN A 273 8.49 44.01 -15.80
N PRO A 274 8.77 45.19 -16.29
CA PRO A 274 10.09 45.59 -16.78
C PRO A 274 11.16 45.51 -15.68
N VAL A 275 10.77 45.72 -14.43
CA VAL A 275 11.67 45.62 -13.25
C VAL A 275 12.36 44.26 -13.15
N VAL A 276 11.70 43.15 -13.55
CA VAL A 276 12.32 41.82 -13.54
C VAL A 276 13.46 41.73 -14.54
N LYS A 277 13.29 42.35 -15.72
CA LYS A 277 14.34 42.41 -16.74
C LYS A 277 15.54 43.20 -16.26
N ASP A 278 15.30 44.35 -15.64
CA ASP A 278 16.37 45.23 -15.11
C ASP A 278 17.11 44.50 -13.99
N MET A 279 16.40 43.89 -13.03
CA MET A 279 16.99 43.08 -11.95
C MET A 279 17.88 41.93 -12.47
N LEU A 280 17.44 41.20 -13.49
CA LEU A 280 18.24 40.13 -14.07
C LEU A 280 19.46 40.69 -14.85
N SER A 281 19.29 41.81 -15.53
CA SER A 281 20.39 42.48 -16.23
C SER A 281 21.49 42.94 -15.24
N ASP A 282 21.08 43.54 -14.14
CA ASP A 282 22.01 44.00 -13.07
C ASP A 282 22.74 42.80 -12.44
N PHE A 283 22.03 41.72 -12.17
CA PHE A 283 22.65 40.48 -11.66
C PHE A 283 23.69 39.92 -12.61
N ILE A 284 23.34 39.78 -13.90
CA ILE A 284 24.28 39.25 -14.91
C ILE A 284 25.47 40.17 -15.06
N GLN A 285 25.29 41.50 -15.05
CA GLN A 285 26.37 42.44 -15.14
C GLN A 285 27.29 42.35 -13.91
N ALA A 286 26.77 42.28 -12.70
CA ALA A 286 27.54 42.10 -11.48
C ALA A 286 28.30 40.77 -11.48
N LEU A 287 27.67 39.70 -11.91
CA LEU A 287 28.30 38.37 -12.03
C LEU A 287 29.49 38.37 -13.00
N LEU A 288 29.32 39.00 -14.18
CA LEU A 288 30.36 39.08 -15.18
C LEU A 288 31.55 40.02 -14.75
N MET A 289 31.26 41.02 -13.95
CA MET A 289 32.30 41.92 -13.41
C MET A 289 33.11 41.26 -12.32
N GLN A 290 32.45 40.56 -11.39
CA GLN A 290 33.10 39.98 -10.19
C GLN A 290 33.68 38.59 -10.45
N LYS A 291 33.11 37.82 -11.42
CA LYS A 291 33.53 36.46 -11.77
C LYS A 291 33.79 35.57 -10.54
N PRO A 292 32.79 35.38 -9.65
CA PRO A 292 32.99 34.64 -8.41
C PRO A 292 33.20 33.15 -8.72
N ASP A 293 34.03 32.48 -7.92
CA ASP A 293 34.24 31.03 -8.04
C ASP A 293 32.97 30.25 -7.72
N ASN A 294 32.20 30.72 -6.73
CA ASN A 294 30.90 30.15 -6.34
C ASN A 294 29.75 31.07 -6.79
N THR A 295 29.19 30.76 -7.96
CA THR A 295 28.09 31.55 -8.56
C THR A 295 26.79 31.44 -7.76
N ILE A 296 26.55 30.32 -7.05
CA ILE A 296 25.31 30.10 -6.29
C ILE A 296 25.34 30.97 -5.03
N GLU A 297 26.43 30.99 -4.29
CA GLU A 297 26.59 31.80 -3.08
C GLU A 297 26.52 33.29 -3.41
N PHE A 298 27.15 33.70 -4.50
CA PHE A 298 27.04 35.05 -5.02
C PHE A 298 25.60 35.46 -5.35
N ALA A 299 24.84 34.56 -6.02
CA ALA A 299 23.44 34.81 -6.33
C ALA A 299 22.58 34.96 -5.06
N MET A 300 22.79 34.08 -4.07
CA MET A 300 22.10 34.18 -2.77
C MET A 300 22.37 35.50 -2.07
N GLU A 301 23.61 35.99 -2.07
CA GLU A 301 23.97 37.24 -1.46
C GLU A 301 23.41 38.44 -2.25
N PHE A 302 23.51 38.42 -3.56
CA PHE A 302 23.00 39.46 -4.44
C PHE A 302 21.48 39.63 -4.26
N PHE A 303 20.71 38.57 -4.30
CA PHE A 303 19.24 38.60 -4.18
C PHE A 303 18.77 38.79 -2.72
N LYS A 304 19.60 38.56 -1.71
CA LYS A 304 19.28 38.80 -0.31
C LYS A 304 18.89 40.25 -0.04
N SER A 305 19.51 41.16 -0.75
CA SER A 305 19.22 42.59 -0.65
C SER A 305 17.82 42.99 -1.16
N TYR A 306 17.23 42.13 -2.04
CA TYR A 306 15.89 42.36 -2.58
C TYR A 306 14.78 41.76 -1.70
N SER A 307 15.14 40.92 -0.71
CA SER A 307 14.13 40.18 0.08
C SER A 307 13.59 40.97 1.28
N VAL A 308 14.15 42.09 1.66
CA VAL A 308 13.90 42.61 3.01
C VAL A 308 13.03 43.86 3.08
N HIS A 309 12.76 44.66 2.16
CA HIS A 309 11.81 45.80 2.19
C HIS A 309 12.05 46.79 1.02
N GLY A 310 11.22 46.74 0.04
CA GLY A 310 11.15 47.80 -0.97
C GLY A 310 12.32 47.79 -1.97
N LEU A 311 12.07 48.27 -3.17
CA LEU A 311 13.06 48.37 -4.24
C LEU A 311 14.41 48.86 -3.73
N PRO A 312 15.50 48.11 -3.96
CA PRO A 312 16.82 48.58 -3.55
C PRO A 312 17.17 49.85 -4.30
N THR A 313 17.40 50.87 -3.59
CA THR A 313 18.12 52.04 -4.12
C THR A 313 19.45 51.55 -4.68
N LYS A 314 19.72 51.90 -5.95
CA LYS A 314 20.92 51.61 -6.74
C LYS A 314 22.24 51.62 -5.95
N VAL A 315 22.57 50.47 -5.35
CA VAL A 315 23.79 50.38 -4.51
C VAL A 315 24.99 49.85 -5.31
N PHE A 316 24.79 49.33 -6.53
CA PHE A 316 25.85 48.70 -7.30
C PHE A 316 26.32 49.42 -8.56
N LEU A 317 25.78 50.61 -8.84
CA LEU A 317 26.16 51.37 -10.04
C LEU A 317 27.09 52.58 -9.77
N ASP A 318 27.48 52.86 -8.50
CA ASP A 318 28.30 54.02 -8.16
C ASP A 318 29.81 53.74 -7.95
N SER A 319 30.31 52.62 -8.45
CA SER A 319 31.77 52.42 -8.55
C SER A 319 32.24 52.54 -10.00
N ARG A 320 31.95 53.68 -10.63
CA ARG A 320 32.75 54.16 -11.76
C ARG A 320 33.59 55.34 -11.26
N VAL A 321 34.82 55.02 -10.89
CA VAL A 321 35.99 55.86 -11.10
C VAL A 321 37.12 54.93 -11.62
#